data_6b5fcb9c1cf83ac54dba766eb35febad
#
_entry.id   6b5fcb9c1cf83ac54dba766eb35febad
#
_cell.length_a   1.000
_cell.length_b   1.000
_cell.length_c   1.000
_cell.angle_alpha   90.00
_cell.angle_beta   90.00
_cell.angle_gamma   90.00
#
_symmetry.space_group_name_H-M   'P 1'
#
loop_
_entity.id
_entity.type
_entity.pdbx_description
1 polymer ?
#
loop_
_entity_poly.entity_id
_entity_poly.type
_entity_poly.pdbx_seq_one_letter_code
_entity_poly.pdbx_strand_id
1 'polypeptide(L)'
;MTYFFITLPFIVMAWMLYTSKNVLLCVGRWFLSRRYQIESSGDLVFEQNKNYLIIPNHPAIVDPAILVSELHRRGLSLCPLVDESFFSNGFVRHVLALFNSVRVPDFRRANFRPFLKVRPTYKASLKRAKALSYSVLALLTAGENVLLYPSGHITADGRESLENRQLAFNVISQLPKGVEVIGVRMRGLFGSMWSRAGGSPPPHFVKTLMKSILIWPFSIFRRRRSVSIYAENMTAKVIEWSKLPRAGFNGMLEQWYNADLEAKGLDKEPAT
;
A
#
# COMPACT_ATOMS: atom_id res chain seq x y z
N MET A 1 43.95 -10.73 7.93
CA MET A 1 42.92 -11.40 8.74
C MET A 1 41.86 -10.43 9.29
N THR A 2 42.20 -9.24 9.72
CA THR A 2 41.28 -8.26 10.39
C THR A 2 40.10 -7.83 9.49
N TYR A 3 40.28 -7.67 8.19
CA TYR A 3 39.20 -7.30 7.26
C TYR A 3 38.14 -8.39 7.07
N PHE A 4 38.50 -9.66 7.20
CA PHE A 4 37.57 -10.78 7.08
C PHE A 4 36.56 -10.82 8.23
N PHE A 5 36.99 -10.50 9.47
CA PHE A 5 36.10 -10.45 10.62
C PHE A 5 35.14 -9.27 10.62
N ILE A 6 35.47 -8.17 9.94
CA ILE A 6 34.60 -7.00 9.80
C ILE A 6 33.56 -7.21 8.68
N THR A 7 33.95 -7.83 7.57
CA THR A 7 33.07 -8.01 6.42
C THR A 7 32.06 -9.14 6.58
N LEU A 8 32.41 -10.21 7.30
CA LEU A 8 31.54 -11.38 7.50
C LEU A 8 30.18 -11.03 8.14
N PRO A 9 30.08 -10.24 9.23
CA PRO A 9 28.79 -9.83 9.81
C PRO A 9 27.91 -9.05 8.83
N PHE A 10 28.50 -8.19 8.00
CA PHE A 10 27.76 -7.45 6.98
C PHE A 10 27.22 -8.37 5.87
N ILE A 11 27.99 -9.38 5.46
CA ILE A 11 27.57 -10.37 4.47
C ILE A 11 26.43 -11.22 5.04
N VAL A 12 26.55 -11.69 6.28
CA VAL A 12 25.51 -12.48 6.96
C VAL A 12 24.24 -11.64 7.13
N MET A 13 24.36 -10.39 7.56
CA MET A 13 23.20 -9.49 7.69
C MET A 13 22.55 -9.21 6.34
N ALA A 14 23.33 -8.97 5.29
CA ALA A 14 22.82 -8.78 3.93
C ALA A 14 22.10 -10.04 3.43
N TRP A 15 22.66 -11.23 3.70
CA TRP A 15 22.03 -12.50 3.37
C TRP A 15 20.74 -12.74 4.15
N MET A 16 20.71 -12.43 5.46
CA MET A 16 19.49 -12.51 6.27
C MET A 16 18.40 -11.56 5.80
N LEU A 17 18.75 -10.32 5.45
CA LEU A 17 17.82 -9.35 4.87
C LEU A 17 17.28 -9.82 3.51
N TYR A 18 18.11 -10.50 2.75
CA TYR A 18 17.72 -11.04 1.45
C TYR A 18 16.80 -12.26 1.56
N THR A 19 16.93 -13.07 2.60
CA THR A 19 16.22 -14.37 2.72
C THR A 19 15.06 -14.38 3.72
N SER A 20 15.01 -13.42 4.66
CA SER A 20 14.05 -13.43 5.75
C SER A 20 13.13 -12.20 5.74
N LYS A 21 11.82 -12.45 5.50
CA LYS A 21 10.76 -11.45 5.64
C LYS A 21 10.76 -10.76 7.01
N ASN A 22 10.94 -11.54 8.09
CA ASN A 22 10.90 -11.00 9.45
C ASN A 22 12.07 -10.08 9.73
N VAL A 23 13.29 -10.44 9.29
CA VAL A 23 14.48 -9.60 9.43
C VAL A 23 14.32 -8.33 8.62
N LEU A 24 13.83 -8.42 7.38
CA LEU A 24 13.55 -7.26 6.53
C LEU A 24 12.55 -6.31 7.18
N LEU A 25 11.47 -6.82 7.76
CA LEU A 25 10.47 -6.02 8.46
C LEU A 25 11.01 -5.40 9.75
N CYS A 26 11.81 -6.13 10.49
CA CYS A 26 12.44 -5.62 11.73
C CYS A 26 13.38 -4.44 11.42
N VAL A 27 14.27 -4.61 10.45
CA VAL A 27 15.22 -3.56 10.02
C VAL A 27 14.46 -2.41 9.37
N GLY A 28 13.51 -2.68 8.49
CA GLY A 28 12.66 -1.66 7.86
C GLY A 28 11.93 -0.82 8.90
N ARG A 29 11.33 -1.45 9.91
CA ARG A 29 10.66 -0.75 11.01
C ARG A 29 11.63 0.10 11.82
N TRP A 30 12.84 -0.38 12.11
CA TRP A 30 13.85 0.41 12.80
C TRP A 30 14.21 1.67 12.01
N PHE A 31 14.40 1.57 10.68
CA PHE A 31 14.60 2.74 9.81
C PHE A 31 13.41 3.70 9.81
N LEU A 32 12.19 3.16 9.68
CA LEU A 32 10.96 3.95 9.66
C LEU A 32 10.73 4.67 10.99
N SER A 33 10.97 4.02 12.14
CA SER A 33 10.78 4.60 13.47
C SER A 33 11.71 5.78 13.77
N ARG A 34 12.85 5.89 13.07
CA ARG A 34 13.73 7.06 13.19
C ARG A 34 13.17 8.29 12.49
N ARG A 35 12.37 8.09 11.45
CA ARG A 35 11.82 9.17 10.63
C ARG A 35 10.36 9.49 10.95
N TYR A 36 9.59 8.48 11.36
CA TYR A 36 8.16 8.57 11.60
C TYR A 36 7.81 8.22 13.04
N GLN A 37 6.92 9.01 13.63
CA GLN A 37 6.22 8.68 14.86
C GLN A 37 4.85 8.14 14.45
N ILE A 38 4.65 6.84 14.59
CA ILE A 38 3.44 6.16 14.13
C ILE A 38 2.50 6.00 15.31
N GLU A 39 1.31 6.57 15.18
CA GLU A 39 0.21 6.45 16.14
C GLU A 39 -0.93 5.68 15.47
N SER A 40 -1.34 4.56 16.06
CA SER A 40 -2.36 3.69 15.49
C SER A 40 -3.53 3.51 16.45
N SER A 41 -4.74 3.59 15.93
CA SER A 41 -6.00 3.53 16.67
C SER A 41 -7.10 2.77 15.91
N GLY A 42 -8.18 2.42 16.59
CA GLY A 42 -9.31 1.70 16.01
C GLY A 42 -9.15 0.19 16.05
N ASP A 43 -9.80 -0.50 15.12
CA ASP A 43 -9.93 -1.96 15.06
C ASP A 43 -8.66 -2.62 14.50
N LEU A 44 -7.65 -2.74 15.33
CA LEU A 44 -6.32 -3.29 14.99
C LEU A 44 -6.01 -4.59 15.77
N VAL A 45 -7.04 -5.28 16.22
CA VAL A 45 -6.93 -6.62 16.81
C VAL A 45 -7.38 -7.63 15.77
N PHE A 46 -6.51 -8.59 15.44
CA PHE A 46 -6.73 -9.58 14.39
C PHE A 46 -6.82 -10.98 14.99
N GLU A 47 -7.86 -11.71 14.63
CA GLU A 47 -8.06 -13.10 15.02
C GLU A 47 -7.32 -14.02 14.03
N GLN A 48 -6.61 -15.03 14.53
CA GLN A 48 -5.81 -15.92 13.69
C GLN A 48 -6.63 -16.83 12.75
N ASN A 49 -7.91 -17.02 13.07
CA ASN A 49 -8.82 -17.86 12.29
C ASN A 49 -9.68 -17.08 11.29
N LYS A 50 -9.43 -15.79 11.15
CA LYS A 50 -10.12 -14.92 10.19
C LYS A 50 -9.18 -14.42 9.11
N ASN A 51 -9.78 -14.17 7.95
CA ASN A 51 -9.08 -13.58 6.80
C ASN A 51 -9.53 -12.15 6.60
N TYR A 52 -8.59 -11.31 6.19
CA TYR A 52 -8.81 -9.87 6.11
C TYR A 52 -8.49 -9.32 4.72
N LEU A 53 -9.38 -8.48 4.23
CA LEU A 53 -9.12 -7.58 3.11
C LEU A 53 -8.86 -6.17 3.69
N ILE A 54 -7.62 -5.72 3.62
CA ILE A 54 -7.22 -4.40 4.11
C ILE A 54 -7.31 -3.41 2.96
N ILE A 55 -8.10 -2.34 3.14
CA ILE A 55 -8.33 -1.30 2.12
C ILE A 55 -7.91 0.08 2.66
N PRO A 56 -6.64 0.48 2.48
CA PRO A 56 -6.16 1.80 2.89
C PRO A 56 -6.35 2.86 1.80
N ASN A 57 -6.33 4.15 2.22
CA ASN A 57 -6.03 5.26 1.31
C ASN A 57 -4.53 5.28 0.95
N HIS A 58 -4.15 6.05 -0.10
CA HIS A 58 -2.79 6.02 -0.67
C HIS A 58 -2.12 7.40 -0.70
N PRO A 59 -1.67 7.95 0.46
CA PRO A 59 -1.08 9.28 0.54
C PRO A 59 0.36 9.38 0.01
N ALA A 60 1.13 8.28 0.02
CA ALA A 60 2.55 8.28 -0.35
C ALA A 60 3.06 6.89 -0.77
N ILE A 61 4.18 6.80 -1.52
CA ILE A 61 4.80 5.51 -1.90
C ILE A 61 5.28 4.70 -0.69
N VAL A 62 5.59 5.34 0.43
CA VAL A 62 6.12 4.70 1.64
C VAL A 62 5.03 4.09 2.52
N ASP A 63 3.76 4.44 2.31
CA ASP A 63 2.67 3.98 3.18
C ASP A 63 2.50 2.45 3.21
N PRO A 64 2.67 1.67 2.10
CA PRO A 64 2.60 0.22 2.19
C PRO A 64 3.65 -0.36 3.13
N ALA A 65 4.87 0.20 3.12
CA ALA A 65 5.94 -0.27 4.00
C ALA A 65 5.62 0.01 5.48
N ILE A 66 5.08 1.19 5.78
CA ILE A 66 4.64 1.55 7.14
C ILE A 66 3.48 0.65 7.58
N LEU A 67 2.45 0.51 6.75
CA LEU A 67 1.25 -0.25 7.08
C LEU A 67 1.54 -1.75 7.25
N VAL A 68 2.25 -2.36 6.29
CA VAL A 68 2.65 -3.78 6.38
C VAL A 68 3.50 -4.04 7.63
N SER A 69 4.44 -3.14 7.95
CA SER A 69 5.26 -3.26 9.15
C SER A 69 4.45 -3.16 10.44
N GLU A 70 3.47 -2.24 10.50
CA GLU A 70 2.61 -2.04 11.67
C GLU A 70 1.64 -3.21 11.86
N LEU A 71 1.01 -3.70 10.79
CA LEU A 71 0.08 -4.82 10.86
C LEU A 71 0.79 -6.15 11.13
N HIS A 72 2.00 -6.33 10.59
CA HIS A 72 2.82 -7.50 10.92
C HIS A 72 3.20 -7.55 12.42
N ARG A 73 3.49 -6.41 13.04
CA ARG A 73 3.72 -6.32 14.49
C ARG A 73 2.52 -6.77 15.30
N ARG A 74 1.33 -6.68 14.74
CA ARG A 74 0.05 -7.14 15.33
C ARG A 74 -0.33 -8.56 14.94
N GLY A 75 0.59 -9.30 14.33
CA GLY A 75 0.41 -10.70 13.95
C GLY A 75 -0.25 -10.91 12.58
N LEU A 76 -0.54 -9.83 11.81
CA LEU A 76 -1.17 -9.95 10.50
C LEU A 76 -0.13 -9.98 9.38
N SER A 77 -0.03 -11.10 8.68
CA SER A 77 0.77 -11.20 7.46
C SER A 77 -0.08 -10.84 6.25
N LEU A 78 0.45 -9.99 5.36
CA LEU A 78 -0.28 -9.47 4.21
C LEU A 78 0.35 -9.87 2.89
N CYS A 79 -0.51 -10.09 1.88
CA CYS A 79 -0.18 -10.19 0.45
C CYS A 79 -0.54 -8.86 -0.23
N PRO A 80 0.41 -7.94 -0.45
CA PRO A 80 0.11 -6.65 -1.06
C PRO A 80 -0.07 -6.76 -2.58
N LEU A 81 -1.03 -6.00 -3.11
CA LEU A 81 -1.16 -5.75 -4.53
C LEU A 81 -0.20 -4.64 -4.95
N VAL A 82 0.70 -4.92 -5.89
CA VAL A 82 1.77 -4.00 -6.29
C VAL A 82 1.82 -3.83 -7.81
N ASP A 83 1.95 -2.59 -8.26
CA ASP A 83 2.08 -2.26 -9.68
C ASP A 83 3.24 -3.01 -10.35
N GLU A 84 3.01 -3.54 -11.55
CA GLU A 84 3.96 -4.35 -12.31
C GLU A 84 5.31 -3.65 -12.53
N SER A 85 5.34 -2.33 -12.56
CA SER A 85 6.57 -1.56 -12.76
C SER A 85 7.61 -1.79 -11.67
N PHE A 86 7.19 -2.09 -10.44
CA PHE A 86 8.10 -2.39 -9.34
C PHE A 86 8.84 -3.71 -9.50
N PHE A 87 8.28 -4.66 -10.26
CA PHE A 87 8.91 -5.96 -10.51
C PHE A 87 10.01 -5.92 -11.56
N SER A 88 10.24 -4.79 -12.23
CA SER A 88 11.33 -4.62 -13.19
C SER A 88 12.71 -4.59 -12.54
N ASN A 89 12.81 -4.15 -11.28
CA ASN A 89 14.04 -4.14 -10.52
C ASN A 89 14.22 -5.48 -9.78
N GLY A 90 15.35 -6.17 -9.99
CA GLY A 90 15.59 -7.51 -9.44
C GLY A 90 15.55 -7.56 -7.92
N PHE A 91 16.11 -6.56 -7.22
CA PHE A 91 16.09 -6.49 -5.77
C PHE A 91 14.66 -6.26 -5.25
N VAL A 92 13.95 -5.27 -5.81
CA VAL A 92 12.55 -4.99 -5.43
C VAL A 92 11.65 -6.20 -5.69
N ARG A 93 11.82 -6.85 -6.84
CA ARG A 93 11.10 -8.09 -7.18
C ARG A 93 11.31 -9.19 -6.13
N HIS A 94 12.57 -9.35 -5.67
CA HIS A 94 12.87 -10.33 -4.63
C HIS A 94 12.18 -9.98 -3.31
N VAL A 95 12.28 -8.74 -2.86
CA VAL A 95 11.58 -8.25 -1.66
C VAL A 95 10.07 -8.50 -1.79
N LEU A 96 9.46 -8.15 -2.92
CA LEU A 96 8.03 -8.37 -3.16
C LEU A 96 7.64 -9.86 -3.13
N ALA A 97 8.53 -10.74 -3.59
CA ALA A 97 8.31 -12.19 -3.53
C ALA A 97 8.27 -12.71 -2.07
N LEU A 98 9.07 -12.15 -1.14
CA LEU A 98 9.01 -12.49 0.28
C LEU A 98 7.65 -12.17 0.92
N PHE A 99 6.88 -11.26 0.33
CA PHE A 99 5.54 -10.87 0.78
C PHE A 99 4.42 -11.54 -0.02
N ASN A 100 4.72 -12.51 -0.89
CA ASN A 100 3.74 -13.12 -1.81
C ASN A 100 2.94 -12.06 -2.58
N SER A 101 3.61 -10.96 -2.97
CA SER A 101 2.95 -9.81 -3.58
C SER A 101 2.32 -10.15 -4.92
N VAL A 102 1.10 -9.68 -5.14
CA VAL A 102 0.35 -9.88 -6.38
C VAL A 102 0.66 -8.75 -7.36
N ARG A 103 0.99 -9.10 -8.60
CA ARG A 103 1.23 -8.12 -9.66
C ARG A 103 -0.07 -7.52 -10.16
N VAL A 104 -0.18 -6.21 -10.07
CA VAL A 104 -1.23 -5.44 -10.73
C VAL A 104 -0.70 -4.99 -12.09
N PRO A 105 -1.29 -5.44 -13.22
CA PRO A 105 -0.86 -5.02 -14.54
C PRO A 105 -0.95 -3.51 -14.72
N ASP A 106 0.12 -2.87 -15.20
CA ASP A 106 0.10 -1.46 -15.55
C ASP A 106 -0.70 -1.25 -16.84
N PHE A 107 -1.95 -0.85 -16.70
CA PHE A 107 -2.85 -0.56 -17.82
C PHE A 107 -2.38 0.64 -18.67
N ARG A 108 -1.46 1.48 -18.15
CA ARG A 108 -0.91 2.65 -18.84
C ARG A 108 0.30 2.27 -19.71
N ARG A 109 1.12 1.31 -19.26
CA ARG A 109 2.36 0.90 -19.92
C ARG A 109 2.21 -0.22 -20.94
N ALA A 110 1.07 -0.89 -21.01
CA ALA A 110 0.82 -1.96 -22.00
C ALA A 110 1.03 -1.54 -23.46
N ASN A 111 1.42 -0.28 -23.71
CA ASN A 111 1.57 0.36 -25.01
C ASN A 111 2.95 0.94 -25.32
N PHE A 112 3.94 0.79 -24.43
CA PHE A 112 5.29 1.24 -24.76
C PHE A 112 6.10 0.11 -25.43
N ARG A 113 5.64 -0.35 -26.58
CA ARG A 113 6.53 -0.76 -27.65
C ARG A 113 6.81 0.52 -28.47
N PRO A 114 8.06 0.99 -28.56
CA PRO A 114 8.38 2.30 -29.19
C PRO A 114 7.94 2.42 -30.66
N PHE A 115 7.48 1.33 -31.27
CA PHE A 115 7.06 1.27 -32.67
C PHE A 115 5.56 1.05 -32.92
N LEU A 116 4.75 0.72 -31.90
CA LEU A 116 3.32 0.52 -32.07
C LEU A 116 2.55 1.17 -30.90
N LYS A 117 2.10 2.40 -31.11
CA LYS A 117 1.19 3.12 -30.18
C LYS A 117 -0.23 2.50 -30.19
N VAL A 118 -0.35 1.24 -29.82
CA VAL A 118 -1.70 0.62 -29.69
C VAL A 118 -2.13 0.76 -28.23
N ARG A 119 -3.08 1.65 -27.96
CA ARG A 119 -3.77 1.69 -26.67
C ARG A 119 -4.50 0.35 -26.46
N PRO A 120 -4.42 -0.31 -25.27
CA PRO A 120 -5.22 -1.50 -25.03
C PRO A 120 -6.69 -1.12 -25.28
N THR A 121 -7.38 -1.96 -26.00
CA THR A 121 -8.82 -1.75 -26.19
C THR A 121 -9.49 -1.81 -24.81
N TYR A 122 -10.56 -1.04 -24.64
CA TYR A 122 -11.36 -1.05 -23.40
C TYR A 122 -11.70 -2.48 -22.95
N LYS A 123 -12.02 -3.38 -23.89
CA LYS A 123 -12.27 -4.81 -23.64
C LYS A 123 -11.07 -5.53 -23.03
N ALA A 124 -9.84 -5.26 -23.49
CA ALA A 124 -8.63 -5.87 -22.92
C ALA A 124 -8.36 -5.40 -21.50
N SER A 125 -8.55 -4.12 -21.21
CA SER A 125 -8.42 -3.55 -19.87
C SER A 125 -9.47 -4.15 -18.91
N LEU A 126 -10.70 -4.30 -19.35
CA LEU A 126 -11.79 -4.90 -18.58
C LEU A 126 -11.50 -6.38 -18.26
N LYS A 127 -11.00 -7.16 -19.25
CA LYS A 127 -10.62 -8.57 -19.06
C LYS A 127 -9.50 -8.70 -18.01
N ARG A 128 -8.48 -7.84 -18.05
CA ARG A 128 -7.38 -7.83 -17.07
C ARG A 128 -7.86 -7.45 -15.66
N ALA A 129 -8.72 -6.43 -15.55
CA ALA A 129 -9.31 -6.03 -14.27
C ALA A 129 -10.15 -7.17 -13.65
N LYS A 130 -10.94 -7.89 -14.45
CA LYS A 130 -11.67 -9.08 -13.98
C LYS A 130 -10.72 -10.19 -13.55
N ALA A 131 -9.67 -10.51 -14.31
CA ALA A 131 -8.70 -11.53 -13.96
C ALA A 131 -8.02 -11.19 -12.62
N LEU A 132 -7.67 -9.94 -12.39
CA LEU A 132 -7.10 -9.49 -11.12
C LEU A 132 -8.09 -9.65 -9.95
N SER A 133 -9.37 -9.31 -10.15
CA SER A 133 -10.41 -9.52 -9.12
C SER A 133 -10.50 -10.99 -8.74
N TYR A 134 -10.51 -11.91 -9.70
CA TYR A 134 -10.52 -13.35 -9.42
C TYR A 134 -9.27 -13.83 -8.68
N SER A 135 -8.08 -13.31 -9.02
CA SER A 135 -6.84 -13.63 -8.30
C SER A 135 -6.91 -13.19 -6.83
N VAL A 136 -7.45 -12.00 -6.56
CA VAL A 136 -7.65 -11.51 -5.20
C VAL A 136 -8.65 -12.37 -4.43
N LEU A 137 -9.78 -12.71 -5.04
CA LEU A 137 -10.79 -13.58 -4.43
C LEU A 137 -10.24 -14.97 -4.14
N ALA A 138 -9.44 -15.55 -5.04
CA ALA A 138 -8.78 -16.82 -4.82
C ALA A 138 -7.83 -16.81 -3.62
N LEU A 139 -7.03 -15.75 -3.45
CA LEU A 139 -6.18 -15.57 -2.27
C LEU A 139 -6.98 -15.48 -0.98
N LEU A 140 -8.03 -14.67 -0.96
CA LEU A 140 -8.92 -14.55 0.21
C LEU A 140 -9.59 -15.89 0.55
N THR A 141 -9.98 -16.65 -0.47
CA THR A 141 -10.55 -18.00 -0.29
C THR A 141 -9.51 -19.00 0.21
N ALA A 142 -8.25 -18.85 -0.17
CA ALA A 142 -7.13 -19.68 0.29
C ALA A 142 -6.65 -19.33 1.71
N GLY A 143 -7.25 -18.34 2.37
CA GLY A 143 -6.88 -17.96 3.72
C GLY A 143 -5.82 -16.85 3.82
N GLU A 144 -5.47 -16.23 2.70
CA GLU A 144 -4.49 -15.14 2.68
C GLU A 144 -5.13 -13.81 3.01
N ASN A 145 -4.40 -12.95 3.75
CA ASN A 145 -4.82 -11.59 3.99
C ASN A 145 -4.30 -10.68 2.88
N VAL A 146 -5.17 -9.90 2.28
CA VAL A 146 -4.84 -9.10 1.10
C VAL A 146 -4.83 -7.62 1.42
N LEU A 147 -3.78 -6.91 0.95
CA LEU A 147 -3.69 -5.45 1.00
C LEU A 147 -3.99 -4.88 -0.40
N LEU A 148 -5.10 -4.14 -0.50
CA LEU A 148 -5.60 -3.57 -1.74
C LEU A 148 -5.82 -2.08 -1.58
N TYR A 149 -5.15 -1.25 -2.39
CA TYR A 149 -5.38 0.19 -2.48
C TYR A 149 -6.51 0.48 -3.49
N PRO A 150 -7.70 0.93 -3.04
CA PRO A 150 -8.86 1.06 -3.93
C PRO A 150 -8.68 2.05 -5.08
N SER A 151 -8.00 3.17 -4.83
CA SER A 151 -7.68 4.17 -5.87
C SER A 151 -6.62 3.69 -6.86
N GLY A 152 -5.71 2.81 -6.43
CA GLY A 152 -4.59 2.33 -7.23
C GLY A 152 -3.63 3.44 -7.68
N HIS A 153 -3.63 4.59 -7.02
CA HIS A 153 -2.70 5.69 -7.27
C HIS A 153 -2.53 6.57 -6.03
N ILE A 154 -1.38 7.23 -5.95
CA ILE A 154 -1.08 8.17 -4.86
C ILE A 154 -1.87 9.46 -5.09
N THR A 155 -2.52 9.95 -4.05
CA THR A 155 -3.27 11.20 -4.09
C THR A 155 -2.37 12.41 -4.38
N ALA A 156 -2.88 13.38 -5.14
CA ALA A 156 -2.17 14.60 -5.50
C ALA A 156 -2.48 15.78 -4.58
N ASP A 157 -3.61 15.74 -3.90
CA ASP A 157 -4.15 16.80 -3.05
C ASP A 157 -4.37 16.37 -1.58
N GLY A 158 -4.05 15.11 -1.26
CA GLY A 158 -4.25 14.54 0.08
C GLY A 158 -5.64 13.96 0.29
N ARG A 159 -6.57 14.11 -0.65
CA ARG A 159 -7.89 13.46 -0.63
C ARG A 159 -7.84 12.17 -1.43
N GLU A 160 -8.51 11.16 -0.93
CA GLU A 160 -8.66 9.91 -1.68
C GLU A 160 -9.78 10.05 -2.71
N SER A 161 -9.50 9.64 -3.95
CA SER A 161 -10.48 9.58 -5.03
C SER A 161 -10.40 8.25 -5.75
N LEU A 162 -11.54 7.59 -5.89
CA LEU A 162 -11.65 6.30 -6.57
C LEU A 162 -12.11 6.46 -8.02
N GLU A 163 -12.74 7.58 -8.37
CA GLU A 163 -13.23 7.86 -9.73
C GLU A 163 -13.97 6.64 -10.32
N ASN A 164 -13.49 6.14 -11.47
CA ASN A 164 -14.04 4.98 -12.17
C ASN A 164 -13.36 3.66 -11.81
N ARG A 165 -12.67 3.57 -10.65
CA ARG A 165 -12.00 2.34 -10.20
C ARG A 165 -13.00 1.21 -9.96
N GLN A 166 -12.59 -0.01 -10.31
CA GLN A 166 -13.50 -1.16 -10.31
C GLN A 166 -13.04 -2.27 -9.37
N LEU A 167 -11.74 -2.34 -9.05
CA LEU A 167 -11.17 -3.50 -8.38
C LEU A 167 -11.79 -3.73 -7.00
N ALA A 168 -11.82 -2.69 -6.15
CA ALA A 168 -12.39 -2.80 -4.81
C ALA A 168 -13.88 -3.20 -4.86
N PHE A 169 -14.68 -2.54 -5.73
CA PHE A 169 -16.08 -2.88 -5.94
C PHE A 169 -16.25 -4.34 -6.38
N ASN A 170 -15.50 -4.79 -7.39
CA ASN A 170 -15.60 -6.15 -7.91
C ASN A 170 -15.22 -7.22 -6.89
N VAL A 171 -14.22 -6.96 -6.05
CA VAL A 171 -13.79 -7.89 -4.99
C VAL A 171 -14.82 -7.93 -3.87
N ILE A 172 -15.27 -6.76 -3.38
CA ILE A 172 -16.18 -6.67 -2.25
C ILE A 172 -17.58 -7.20 -2.59
N SER A 173 -18.06 -6.96 -3.83
CA SER A 173 -19.34 -7.51 -4.29
C SER A 173 -19.39 -9.04 -4.36
N GLN A 174 -18.24 -9.70 -4.34
CA GLN A 174 -18.08 -11.16 -4.41
C GLN A 174 -17.27 -11.69 -3.22
N LEU A 175 -17.24 -10.94 -2.11
CA LEU A 175 -16.42 -11.26 -0.95
C LEU A 175 -16.73 -12.66 -0.41
N PRO A 176 -15.73 -13.54 -0.21
CA PRO A 176 -15.96 -14.86 0.38
C PRO A 176 -16.52 -14.75 1.81
N LYS A 177 -17.37 -15.69 2.20
CA LYS A 177 -17.92 -15.73 3.56
C LYS A 177 -16.79 -15.86 4.59
N GLY A 178 -16.90 -15.09 5.68
CA GLY A 178 -15.94 -15.10 6.77
C GLY A 178 -14.72 -14.17 6.56
N VAL A 179 -14.59 -13.55 5.40
CA VAL A 179 -13.57 -12.50 5.19
C VAL A 179 -14.07 -11.19 5.77
N GLU A 180 -13.25 -10.55 6.59
CA GLU A 180 -13.52 -9.22 7.12
C GLU A 180 -12.80 -8.13 6.31
N VAL A 181 -13.45 -6.97 6.17
CA VAL A 181 -12.88 -5.82 5.46
C VAL A 181 -12.51 -4.74 6.47
N ILE A 182 -11.22 -4.43 6.52
CA ILE A 182 -10.69 -3.37 7.39
C ILE A 182 -10.34 -2.16 6.53
N GLY A 183 -11.09 -1.08 6.71
CA GLY A 183 -10.76 0.21 6.16
C GLY A 183 -9.64 0.86 6.96
N VAL A 184 -8.67 1.44 6.29
CA VAL A 184 -7.55 2.12 6.96
C VAL A 184 -7.39 3.53 6.41
N ARG A 185 -7.39 4.53 7.31
CA ARG A 185 -7.03 5.91 6.98
C ARG A 185 -5.64 6.23 7.50
N MET A 186 -4.76 6.65 6.61
CA MET A 186 -3.41 7.10 6.93
C MET A 186 -3.28 8.60 6.69
N ARG A 187 -2.74 9.34 7.66
CA ARG A 187 -2.50 10.78 7.58
C ARG A 187 -1.07 11.13 7.99
N GLY A 188 -0.64 12.33 7.63
CA GLY A 188 0.69 12.82 7.96
C GLY A 188 1.77 12.45 6.94
N LEU A 189 1.47 11.71 5.89
CA LEU A 189 2.42 11.36 4.82
C LEU A 189 2.36 12.30 3.63
N PHE A 190 1.24 13.01 3.44
CA PHE A 190 1.09 14.01 2.39
C PHE A 190 2.06 15.17 2.62
N GLY A 191 2.74 15.69 1.57
CA GLY A 191 3.82 16.66 1.70
C GLY A 191 5.20 16.07 2.03
N SER A 192 5.30 14.74 2.25
CA SER A 192 6.61 14.08 2.38
C SER A 192 7.30 13.93 1.02
N MET A 193 8.62 13.64 1.05
CA MET A 193 9.39 13.33 -0.17
C MET A 193 8.86 12.09 -0.94
N TRP A 194 7.99 11.31 -0.32
CA TRP A 194 7.37 10.12 -0.89
C TRP A 194 5.96 10.37 -1.43
N SER A 195 5.40 11.55 -1.19
CA SER A 195 4.06 11.93 -1.64
C SER A 195 4.09 12.63 -3.01
N ARG A 196 2.90 12.85 -3.55
CA ARG A 196 2.68 13.60 -4.80
C ARG A 196 2.14 15.02 -4.53
N ALA A 197 2.46 15.60 -3.40
CA ALA A 197 1.97 16.92 -3.04
C ALA A 197 2.31 17.98 -4.09
N GLY A 198 1.37 18.91 -4.35
CA GLY A 198 1.53 19.97 -5.33
C GLY A 198 1.38 19.54 -6.79
N GLY A 199 0.76 18.37 -7.06
CA GLY A 199 0.50 17.90 -8.43
C GLY A 199 1.73 17.41 -9.18
N SER A 200 2.90 17.30 -8.50
CA SER A 200 4.12 16.76 -9.08
C SER A 200 3.94 15.31 -9.56
N PRO A 201 4.74 14.83 -10.52
CA PRO A 201 4.71 13.42 -10.89
C PRO A 201 5.05 12.55 -9.68
N PRO A 202 4.56 11.30 -9.62
CA PRO A 202 4.89 10.38 -8.53
C PRO A 202 6.39 10.25 -8.36
N PRO A 203 6.92 10.28 -7.12
CA PRO A 203 8.34 10.16 -6.87
C PRO A 203 8.89 8.87 -7.46
N HIS A 204 10.08 8.92 -8.04
CA HIS A 204 10.74 7.72 -8.56
C HIS A 204 11.27 6.90 -7.38
N PHE A 205 10.70 5.71 -7.16
CA PHE A 205 10.95 4.87 -5.98
C PHE A 205 12.44 4.73 -5.64
N VAL A 206 13.27 4.24 -6.59
CA VAL A 206 14.70 3.98 -6.34
C VAL A 206 15.46 5.27 -6.01
N LYS A 207 15.22 6.36 -6.76
CA LYS A 207 15.88 7.65 -6.49
C LYS A 207 15.50 8.19 -5.11
N THR A 208 14.22 8.10 -4.73
CA THR A 208 13.74 8.57 -3.44
C THR A 208 14.24 7.69 -2.30
N LEU A 209 14.35 6.36 -2.51
CA LEU A 209 14.95 5.44 -1.55
C LEU A 209 16.42 5.78 -1.29
N MET A 210 17.22 5.96 -2.35
CA MET A 210 18.63 6.35 -2.22
C MET A 210 18.78 7.69 -1.49
N LYS A 211 17.95 8.68 -1.84
CA LYS A 211 17.91 9.97 -1.14
C LYS A 211 17.55 9.80 0.34
N SER A 212 16.60 8.92 0.65
CA SER A 212 16.20 8.63 2.03
C SER A 212 17.33 8.01 2.83
N ILE A 213 18.08 7.06 2.24
CA ILE A 213 19.25 6.42 2.87
C ILE A 213 20.36 7.45 3.13
N LEU A 214 20.65 8.34 2.16
CA LEU A 214 21.66 9.38 2.32
C LEU A 214 21.30 10.41 3.40
N ILE A 215 20.03 10.76 3.54
CA ILE A 215 19.56 11.72 4.54
C ILE A 215 19.36 11.06 5.92
N TRP A 216 19.26 9.73 5.96
CA TRP A 216 18.92 9.00 7.18
C TRP A 216 19.85 9.28 8.38
N PRO A 217 21.19 9.37 8.27
CA PRO A 217 22.06 9.71 9.40
C PRO A 217 21.70 11.06 10.03
N PHE A 218 21.26 12.02 9.21
CA PHE A 218 20.85 13.35 9.68
C PHE A 218 19.42 13.37 10.26
N SER A 219 18.67 12.29 10.13
CA SER A 219 17.32 12.19 10.68
C SER A 219 17.29 12.20 12.22
N ILE A 220 18.42 11.90 12.87
CA ILE A 220 18.58 11.95 14.31
C ILE A 220 18.38 13.39 14.83
N PHE A 221 18.76 14.39 14.05
CA PHE A 221 18.65 15.80 14.39
C PHE A 221 17.32 16.44 13.94
N ARG A 222 16.46 15.70 13.25
CA ARG A 222 15.19 16.20 12.75
C ARG A 222 14.02 15.67 13.59
N ARG A 223 13.02 16.53 13.80
CA ARG A 223 11.74 16.10 14.40
C ARG A 223 11.14 14.97 13.57
N ARG A 224 10.69 13.92 14.25
CA ARG A 224 9.98 12.82 13.60
C ARG A 224 8.66 13.33 13.04
N ARG A 225 8.31 12.85 11.85
CA ARG A 225 7.03 13.17 11.24
C ARG A 225 5.95 12.31 11.87
N SER A 226 4.89 12.94 12.38
CA SER A 226 3.74 12.21 12.92
C SER A 226 2.96 11.57 11.77
N VAL A 227 2.61 10.29 11.95
CA VAL A 227 1.78 9.51 11.03
C VAL A 227 0.70 8.83 11.84
N SER A 228 -0.55 9.16 11.56
CA SER A 228 -1.69 8.49 12.17
C SER A 228 -2.24 7.40 11.26
N ILE A 229 -2.57 6.26 11.86
CA ILE A 229 -3.22 5.11 11.24
C ILE A 229 -4.50 4.86 12.02
N TYR A 230 -5.64 5.05 11.39
CA TYR A 230 -6.94 4.72 11.94
C TYR A 230 -7.53 3.54 11.17
N ALA A 231 -7.91 2.48 11.86
CA ALA A 231 -8.52 1.29 11.27
C ALA A 231 -9.95 1.09 11.77
N GLU A 232 -10.83 0.62 10.91
CA GLU A 232 -12.22 0.34 11.22
C GLU A 232 -12.67 -0.95 10.52
N ASN A 233 -13.35 -1.85 11.24
CA ASN A 233 -14.01 -2.98 10.61
C ASN A 233 -15.23 -2.48 9.83
N MET A 234 -15.08 -2.42 8.52
CA MET A 234 -16.09 -1.91 7.61
C MET A 234 -16.93 -3.01 6.96
N THR A 235 -16.78 -4.27 7.35
CA THR A 235 -17.37 -5.42 6.66
C THR A 235 -18.89 -5.22 6.40
N ALA A 236 -19.65 -4.88 7.40
CA ALA A 236 -21.10 -4.66 7.24
C ALA A 236 -21.39 -3.46 6.30
N LYS A 237 -20.68 -2.36 6.48
CA LYS A 237 -20.85 -1.13 5.69
C LYS A 237 -20.56 -1.38 4.19
N VAL A 238 -19.41 -1.99 3.87
CA VAL A 238 -19.01 -2.19 2.46
C VAL A 238 -19.88 -3.24 1.77
N ILE A 239 -20.40 -4.23 2.50
CA ILE A 239 -21.38 -5.17 1.96
C ILE A 239 -22.70 -4.46 1.63
N GLU A 240 -23.16 -3.56 2.48
CA GLU A 240 -24.32 -2.73 2.21
C GLU A 240 -24.09 -1.82 1.00
N TRP A 241 -22.97 -1.10 0.97
CA TRP A 241 -22.64 -0.21 -0.14
C TRP A 241 -22.42 -0.95 -1.46
N SER A 242 -22.00 -2.22 -1.43
CA SER A 242 -21.82 -3.03 -2.64
C SER A 242 -23.13 -3.35 -3.36
N LYS A 243 -24.29 -3.14 -2.72
CA LYS A 243 -25.62 -3.23 -3.36
C LYS A 243 -25.94 -2.01 -4.21
N LEU A 244 -25.23 -0.90 -4.02
CA LEU A 244 -25.34 0.30 -4.84
C LEU A 244 -24.65 0.10 -6.21
N PRO A 245 -24.98 0.89 -7.22
CA PRO A 245 -24.15 0.98 -8.42
C PRO A 245 -22.70 1.35 -8.04
N ARG A 246 -21.73 0.90 -8.83
CA ARG A 246 -20.30 1.14 -8.58
C ARG A 246 -19.96 2.60 -8.21
N ALA A 247 -20.57 3.57 -8.89
CA ALA A 247 -20.34 4.99 -8.60
C ALA A 247 -20.78 5.35 -7.19
N GLY A 248 -21.91 4.84 -6.73
CA GLY A 248 -22.41 5.02 -5.36
C GLY A 248 -21.48 4.37 -4.33
N PHE A 249 -21.06 3.13 -4.58
CA PHE A 249 -20.07 2.44 -3.73
C PHE A 249 -18.77 3.26 -3.60
N ASN A 250 -18.20 3.69 -4.72
CA ASN A 250 -16.98 4.50 -4.72
C ASN A 250 -17.19 5.81 -3.95
N GLY A 251 -18.31 6.51 -4.16
CA GLY A 251 -18.62 7.75 -3.45
C GLY A 251 -18.71 7.57 -1.94
N MET A 252 -19.38 6.50 -1.47
CA MET A 252 -19.45 6.18 -0.03
C MET A 252 -18.06 5.89 0.56
N LEU A 253 -17.22 5.16 -0.16
CA LEU A 253 -15.87 4.83 0.28
C LEU A 253 -14.96 6.06 0.26
N GLU A 254 -15.04 6.93 -0.76
CA GLU A 254 -14.34 8.23 -0.81
C GLU A 254 -14.74 9.12 0.36
N GLN A 255 -16.04 9.24 0.64
CA GLN A 255 -16.56 10.02 1.77
C GLN A 255 -15.99 9.48 3.09
N TRP A 256 -15.98 8.17 3.27
CA TRP A 256 -15.40 7.57 4.46
C TRP A 256 -13.90 7.90 4.60
N TYR A 257 -13.10 7.80 3.52
CA TYR A 257 -11.68 8.15 3.58
C TYR A 257 -11.44 9.61 3.92
N ASN A 258 -12.30 10.52 3.45
CA ASN A 258 -12.09 11.96 3.58
C ASN A 258 -12.84 12.60 4.76
N ALA A 259 -13.63 11.83 5.51
CA ALA A 259 -14.51 12.34 6.58
C ALA A 259 -13.78 13.17 7.65
N ASP A 260 -12.55 12.81 8.00
CA ASP A 260 -11.77 13.56 8.99
C ASP A 260 -11.22 14.91 8.45
N LEU A 261 -11.01 15.02 7.14
CA LEU A 261 -10.66 16.29 6.49
C LEU A 261 -11.89 17.19 6.42
N GLU A 262 -13.05 16.63 6.06
CA GLU A 262 -14.32 17.36 6.00
C GLU A 262 -14.75 17.87 7.39
N ALA A 263 -14.60 17.04 8.43
CA ALA A 263 -14.89 17.42 9.81
C ALA A 263 -14.00 18.59 10.31
N LYS A 264 -12.82 18.76 9.71
CA LYS A 264 -11.91 19.88 9.99
C LYS A 264 -12.10 21.07 9.05
N GLY A 265 -13.06 21.00 8.13
CA GLY A 265 -13.26 22.04 7.10
C GLY A 265 -12.08 22.16 6.12
N LEU A 266 -11.32 21.09 5.89
CA LEU A 266 -10.15 21.09 5.04
C LEU A 266 -10.47 20.51 3.65
N ASP A 267 -10.19 21.26 2.60
CA ASP A 267 -10.33 20.79 1.22
C ASP A 267 -9.27 19.77 0.84
N LYS A 268 -8.13 19.80 1.53
CA LYS A 268 -6.99 18.89 1.32
C LYS A 268 -6.21 18.66 2.61
N GLU A 269 -5.47 17.56 2.67
CA GLU A 269 -4.56 17.31 3.78
C GLU A 269 -3.42 18.35 3.78
N PRO A 270 -3.14 19.03 4.92
CA PRO A 270 -2.04 19.98 4.98
C PRO A 270 -0.70 19.25 4.73
N ALA A 271 0.16 19.88 3.94
CA ALA A 271 1.53 19.40 3.74
C ALA A 271 2.35 19.71 5.00
N THR A 272 2.67 18.70 5.79
CA THR A 272 3.41 18.80 7.06
C THR A 272 4.91 18.55 6.90
#